data_7aa06d2ff0b705a89af81be2fc5a88f4
#
_entry.id   7aa06d2ff0b705a89af81be2fc5a88f4
#
_cell.length_a   1.000
_cell.length_b   1.000
_cell.length_c   1.000
_cell.angle_alpha   90.00
_cell.angle_beta   90.00
_cell.angle_gamma   90.00
#
_symmetry.space_group_name_H-M   'P 1'
#
loop_
_entity.id
_entity.type
_entity.pdbx_description
1 polymer ?
#
loop_
_entity_poly.entity_id
_entity_poly.type
_entity_poly.pdbx_seq_one_letter_code
_entity_poly.pdbx_strand_id
1 'polypeptide(L)'
;MNALKKIILVVLFFIFFITVFVSMTCVNAMKGNIYINNSSSCYLVVYYRNYDFFWRWGMIAKLFTSEPFFVVYDKSGNRLKNSAWYFWEGQFSDLISPKWMSDSYILYPTTNGWGGWNISQCSVKDD
;
A
#
# COMPACT_ATOMS: atom_id res chain seq x y z
N MET A 1 -38.31 11.70 -1.82
CA MET A 1 -36.95 11.73 -2.36
C MET A 1 -36.95 11.11 -3.75
N ASN A 2 -36.41 11.79 -4.75
CA ASN A 2 -36.39 11.22 -6.11
C ASN A 2 -35.38 10.06 -6.22
N ALA A 3 -35.50 9.26 -7.27
CA ALA A 3 -34.66 8.06 -7.46
C ALA A 3 -33.16 8.41 -7.54
N LEU A 4 -32.82 9.55 -8.14
CA LEU A 4 -31.43 10.01 -8.28
C LEU A 4 -30.78 10.25 -6.92
N LYS A 5 -31.47 10.91 -5.99
CA LYS A 5 -30.95 11.16 -4.63
C LYS A 5 -30.75 9.87 -3.86
N LYS A 6 -31.65 8.89 -4.02
CA LYS A 6 -31.50 7.57 -3.39
C LYS A 6 -30.27 6.83 -3.92
N ILE A 7 -30.04 6.87 -5.24
CA ILE A 7 -28.87 6.24 -5.86
C ILE A 7 -27.58 6.88 -5.35
N ILE A 8 -27.54 8.21 -5.28
CA ILE A 8 -26.36 8.94 -4.77
C ILE A 8 -26.08 8.55 -3.31
N LEU A 9 -27.09 8.47 -2.47
CA LEU A 9 -26.92 8.06 -1.06
C LEU A 9 -26.38 6.64 -0.94
N VAL A 10 -26.88 5.70 -1.74
CA VAL A 10 -26.40 4.32 -1.75
C VAL A 10 -24.93 4.24 -2.18
N VAL A 11 -24.57 4.98 -3.24
CA VAL A 11 -23.18 5.02 -3.74
C VAL A 11 -22.24 5.61 -2.67
N LEU A 12 -22.64 6.71 -2.02
CA LEU A 12 -21.84 7.33 -0.96
C LEU A 12 -21.66 6.38 0.24
N PHE A 13 -22.71 5.66 0.61
CA PHE A 13 -22.66 4.66 1.68
C PHE A 13 -21.68 3.53 1.34
N PHE A 14 -21.71 3.03 0.10
CA PHE A 14 -20.77 2.00 -0.37
C PHE A 14 -19.33 2.48 -0.33
N ILE A 15 -19.05 3.69 -0.81
CA ILE A 15 -17.71 4.29 -0.79
C ILE A 15 -17.21 4.41 0.65
N PHE A 16 -18.04 4.89 1.56
CA PHE A 16 -17.71 5.01 2.98
C PHE A 16 -17.37 3.64 3.58
N PHE A 17 -18.18 2.63 3.30
CA PHE A 17 -17.99 1.27 3.81
C PHE A 17 -16.67 0.67 3.33
N ILE A 18 -16.39 0.78 2.02
CA ILE A 18 -15.14 0.29 1.42
C ILE A 18 -13.93 1.01 2.04
N THR A 19 -14.01 2.33 2.22
CA THR A 19 -12.95 3.13 2.83
C THR A 19 -12.63 2.66 4.24
N VAL A 20 -13.65 2.43 5.07
CA VAL A 20 -13.48 1.92 6.44
C VAL A 20 -12.85 0.53 6.43
N PHE A 21 -13.32 -0.38 5.59
CA PHE A 21 -12.77 -1.74 5.49
C PHE A 21 -11.30 -1.75 5.11
N VAL A 22 -10.93 -1.00 4.07
CA VAL A 22 -9.53 -0.92 3.61
C VAL A 22 -8.65 -0.30 4.68
N SER A 23 -9.11 0.76 5.34
CA SER A 23 -8.36 1.41 6.43
C SER A 23 -8.10 0.44 7.59
N MET A 24 -9.08 -0.37 7.97
CA MET A 24 -8.91 -1.34 9.05
C MET A 24 -7.92 -2.45 8.68
N THR A 25 -7.89 -2.89 7.43
CA THR A 25 -6.87 -3.88 6.99
C THR A 25 -5.46 -3.30 7.04
N CYS A 26 -5.29 -1.99 6.80
CA CYS A 26 -4.01 -1.30 6.93
C CYS A 26 -3.57 -1.15 8.39
N VAL A 27 -4.48 -0.75 9.27
CA VAL A 27 -4.18 -0.52 10.70
C VAL A 27 -3.73 -1.81 11.38
N ASN A 28 -4.32 -2.94 11.02
CA ASN A 28 -4.01 -4.24 11.60
C ASN A 28 -3.01 -5.05 10.75
N ALA A 29 -2.33 -4.42 9.79
CA ALA A 29 -1.39 -5.08 8.91
C ALA A 29 -0.17 -5.62 9.67
N MET A 30 0.30 -6.79 9.25
CA MET A 30 1.51 -7.40 9.80
C MET A 30 2.73 -6.90 9.05
N LYS A 31 3.76 -6.49 9.81
CA LYS A 31 5.03 -6.02 9.27
C LYS A 31 5.85 -7.21 8.77
N GLY A 32 6.26 -7.15 7.51
CA GLY A 32 7.15 -8.13 6.89
C GLY A 32 8.59 -7.64 6.82
N ASN A 33 9.26 -7.97 5.72
CA ASN A 33 10.68 -7.63 5.51
C ASN A 33 10.88 -6.14 5.32
N ILE A 34 12.09 -5.67 5.67
CA ILE A 34 12.53 -4.30 5.51
C ILE A 34 13.67 -4.26 4.49
N TYR A 35 13.59 -3.32 3.55
CA TYR A 35 14.59 -3.12 2.50
C TYR A 35 15.15 -1.71 2.61
N ILE A 36 16.42 -1.60 3.01
CA ILE A 36 17.11 -0.34 3.24
C ILE A 36 17.87 0.05 1.96
N ASN A 37 17.85 1.34 1.58
CA ASN A 37 18.64 1.82 0.45
C ASN A 37 20.14 1.88 0.81
N ASN A 38 20.99 2.09 -0.21
CA ASN A 38 22.44 2.02 -0.03
C ASN A 38 22.99 3.07 0.96
N SER A 39 22.38 4.27 0.98
CA SER A 39 22.81 5.35 1.89
C SER A 39 22.20 5.26 3.29
N SER A 40 21.30 4.29 3.52
CA SER A 40 20.52 4.14 4.75
C SER A 40 19.65 5.37 5.10
N SER A 41 19.34 6.19 4.10
CA SER A 41 18.49 7.38 4.29
C SER A 41 17.00 7.05 4.28
N CYS A 42 16.61 5.97 3.63
CA CYS A 42 15.23 5.51 3.52
C CYS A 42 15.16 3.99 3.62
N TYR A 43 14.00 3.50 3.98
CA TYR A 43 13.74 2.07 3.96
C TYR A 43 12.29 1.79 3.53
N LEU A 44 12.11 0.68 2.83
CA LEU A 44 10.79 0.17 2.44
C LEU A 44 10.40 -0.97 3.37
N VAL A 45 9.18 -0.94 3.86
CA VAL A 45 8.60 -2.02 4.67
C VAL A 45 7.48 -2.67 3.88
N VAL A 46 7.49 -3.99 3.81
CA VAL A 46 6.41 -4.79 3.24
C VAL A 46 5.39 -5.07 4.33
N TYR A 47 4.13 -4.76 4.06
CA TYR A 47 3.04 -5.02 4.99
C TYR A 47 2.05 -6.01 4.37
N TYR A 48 1.61 -6.96 5.20
CA TYR A 48 0.57 -7.92 4.83
C TYR A 48 -0.72 -7.54 5.54
N ARG A 49 -1.78 -7.30 4.78
CA ARG A 49 -3.08 -6.92 5.33
C ARG A 49 -3.64 -8.05 6.19
N ASN A 50 -4.28 -7.69 7.30
CA ASN A 50 -4.96 -8.64 8.15
C ASN A 50 -6.45 -8.65 7.77
N TYR A 51 -6.88 -9.72 7.11
CA TYR A 51 -8.28 -9.93 6.73
C TYR A 51 -9.06 -10.74 7.76
N ASP A 52 -8.40 -11.36 8.71
CA ASP A 52 -9.03 -12.24 9.71
C ASP A 52 -9.98 -11.47 10.62
N PHE A 53 -9.72 -10.18 10.81
CA PHE A 53 -10.57 -9.29 11.61
C PHE A 53 -12.01 -9.24 11.11
N PHE A 54 -12.22 -9.41 9.82
CA PHE A 54 -13.54 -9.28 9.19
C PHE A 54 -14.25 -10.61 8.95
N TRP A 55 -13.62 -11.73 9.32
CA TRP A 55 -14.14 -13.07 9.12
C TRP A 55 -14.57 -13.30 7.65
N ARG A 56 -15.87 -13.57 7.39
CA ARG A 56 -16.38 -13.79 6.01
C ARG A 56 -16.19 -12.58 5.09
N TRP A 57 -16.26 -11.37 5.65
CA TRP A 57 -16.09 -10.14 4.88
C TRP A 57 -14.65 -9.90 4.44
N GLY A 58 -13.70 -10.57 5.07
CA GLY A 58 -12.29 -10.51 4.67
C GLY A 58 -12.06 -10.96 3.24
N MET A 59 -12.79 -11.96 2.76
CA MET A 59 -12.70 -12.42 1.37
C MET A 59 -13.18 -11.36 0.37
N ILE A 60 -14.20 -10.60 0.73
CA ILE A 60 -14.70 -9.48 -0.08
C ILE A 60 -13.68 -8.34 -0.09
N ALA A 61 -13.09 -8.03 1.06
CA ALA A 61 -12.04 -7.02 1.17
C ALA A 61 -10.84 -7.33 0.26
N LYS A 62 -10.45 -8.58 0.11
CA LYS A 62 -9.36 -9.01 -0.79
C LYS A 62 -9.61 -8.65 -2.26
N LEU A 63 -10.86 -8.58 -2.69
CA LEU A 63 -11.20 -8.22 -4.07
C LEU A 63 -10.92 -6.74 -4.38
N PHE A 64 -10.87 -5.88 -3.36
CA PHE A 64 -10.75 -4.43 -3.49
C PHE A 64 -9.44 -3.88 -2.95
N THR A 65 -8.51 -4.73 -2.54
CA THR A 65 -7.25 -4.30 -1.93
C THR A 65 -6.05 -4.91 -2.65
N SER A 66 -4.93 -4.20 -2.62
CA SER A 66 -3.63 -4.74 -3.02
C SER A 66 -2.96 -5.43 -1.83
N GLU A 67 -2.30 -6.57 -2.06
CA GLU A 67 -1.58 -7.32 -1.04
C GLU A 67 -0.36 -8.02 -1.66
N PRO A 68 0.84 -7.93 -1.07
CA PRO A 68 1.19 -7.01 0.02
C PRO A 68 1.16 -5.56 -0.43
N PHE A 69 1.19 -4.63 0.52
CA PHE A 69 1.43 -3.23 0.19
C PHE A 69 2.77 -2.77 0.75
N PHE A 70 3.29 -1.70 0.18
CA PHE A 70 4.65 -1.21 0.46
C PHE A 70 4.60 0.20 0.97
N VAL A 71 5.39 0.49 1.99
CA VAL A 71 5.50 1.84 2.56
C VAL A 71 6.97 2.21 2.65
N VAL A 72 7.32 3.39 2.16
CA VAL A 72 8.68 3.93 2.27
C VAL A 72 8.71 4.98 3.36
N TYR A 73 9.68 4.86 4.25
CA TYR A 73 9.94 5.76 5.36
C TYR A 73 11.30 6.41 5.22
N ASP A 74 11.47 7.62 5.75
CA ASP A 74 12.78 8.22 5.95
C ASP A 74 13.43 7.73 7.27
N LYS A 75 14.64 8.20 7.57
CA LYS A 75 15.34 7.85 8.83
C LYS A 75 14.54 8.16 10.09
N SER A 76 13.73 9.21 10.04
CA SER A 76 12.94 9.68 11.19
C SER A 76 11.64 8.90 11.35
N GLY A 77 11.32 8.00 10.42
CA GLY A 77 10.08 7.22 10.43
C GLY A 77 8.89 7.91 9.77
N ASN A 78 9.12 9.00 9.04
CA ASN A 78 8.06 9.67 8.29
C ASN A 78 7.72 8.90 7.02
N ARG A 79 6.43 8.70 6.74
CA ARG A 79 5.97 8.05 5.52
C ARG A 79 6.19 8.95 4.32
N LEU A 80 6.88 8.44 3.31
CA LEU A 80 7.13 9.15 2.06
C LEU A 80 6.22 8.66 0.93
N LYS A 81 6.04 7.35 0.84
CA LYS A 81 5.18 6.68 -0.16
C LYS A 81 4.47 5.49 0.45
N ASN A 82 3.25 5.21 -0.05
CA ASN A 82 2.43 4.11 0.42
C ASN A 82 1.57 3.58 -0.73
N SER A 83 1.66 2.29 -1.02
CA SER A 83 0.87 1.64 -2.07
C SER A 83 -0.44 1.02 -1.58
N ALA A 84 -0.82 1.22 -0.33
CA ALA A 84 -1.98 0.57 0.28
C ALA A 84 -3.30 0.80 -0.47
N TRP A 85 -3.42 1.95 -1.17
CA TRP A 85 -4.62 2.33 -1.91
C TRP A 85 -4.50 2.15 -3.42
N TYR A 86 -3.43 1.49 -3.90
CA TYR A 86 -3.21 1.23 -5.32
C TYR A 86 -3.90 -0.06 -5.74
N PHE A 87 -5.22 -0.04 -5.82
CA PHE A 87 -6.04 -1.23 -6.11
C PHE A 87 -5.75 -1.86 -7.47
N TRP A 88 -5.28 -1.05 -8.44
CA TRP A 88 -4.90 -1.52 -9.78
C TRP A 88 -3.64 -2.40 -9.78
N GLU A 89 -2.86 -2.40 -8.71
CA GLU A 89 -1.65 -3.21 -8.60
C GLU A 89 -1.94 -4.66 -8.18
N GLY A 90 -3.12 -4.92 -7.64
CA GLY A 90 -3.60 -6.26 -7.32
C GLY A 90 -2.84 -6.96 -6.21
N GLN A 91 -3.03 -8.28 -6.13
CA GLN A 91 -2.34 -9.14 -5.18
C GLN A 91 -1.05 -9.67 -5.80
N PHE A 92 -0.03 -9.86 -4.99
CA PHE A 92 1.27 -10.30 -5.44
C PHE A 92 1.85 -11.38 -4.52
N SER A 93 2.59 -12.34 -5.09
CA SER A 93 3.25 -13.38 -4.30
C SER A 93 4.60 -12.91 -3.74
N ASP A 94 5.02 -13.49 -2.62
CA ASP A 94 6.27 -13.15 -1.93
C ASP A 94 7.54 -13.61 -2.66
N LEU A 95 7.42 -14.19 -3.84
CA LEU A 95 8.55 -14.76 -4.57
C LEU A 95 9.51 -13.72 -5.15
N ILE A 96 9.06 -12.48 -5.31
CA ILE A 96 9.87 -11.39 -5.86
C ILE A 96 9.89 -10.25 -4.85
N SER A 97 11.10 -9.81 -4.50
CA SER A 97 11.32 -8.78 -3.50
C SER A 97 11.40 -7.39 -4.12
N PRO A 98 10.99 -6.33 -3.41
CA PRO A 98 11.31 -4.95 -3.78
C PRO A 98 12.82 -4.74 -3.91
N LYS A 99 13.21 -3.81 -4.76
CA LYS A 99 14.62 -3.57 -5.06
C LYS A 99 14.92 -2.08 -5.20
N TRP A 100 15.88 -1.59 -4.43
CA TRP A 100 16.40 -0.24 -4.60
C TRP A 100 17.35 -0.22 -5.81
N MET A 101 17.01 0.59 -6.80
CA MET A 101 17.85 0.78 -7.99
C MET A 101 18.88 1.88 -7.79
N SER A 102 18.56 2.85 -6.94
CA SER A 102 19.45 3.93 -6.50
C SER A 102 18.97 4.39 -5.11
N ASP A 103 19.61 5.39 -4.52
CA ASP A 103 19.18 5.93 -3.21
C ASP A 103 17.79 6.54 -3.26
N SER A 104 17.34 7.00 -4.42
CA SER A 104 16.05 7.68 -4.58
C SER A 104 15.03 6.90 -5.38
N TYR A 105 15.41 5.80 -6.03
CA TYR A 105 14.51 5.05 -6.90
C TYR A 105 14.37 3.61 -6.46
N ILE A 106 13.13 3.21 -6.17
CA ILE A 106 12.81 1.84 -5.74
C ILE A 106 11.79 1.22 -6.68
N LEU A 107 12.00 -0.06 -7.01
CA LEU A 107 11.05 -0.91 -7.71
C LEU A 107 10.40 -1.87 -6.74
N TYR A 108 9.09 -2.06 -6.89
CA TYR A 108 8.34 -3.06 -6.14
C TYR A 108 7.49 -3.90 -7.10
N PRO A 109 7.26 -5.18 -6.77
CA PRO A 109 6.49 -6.05 -7.66
C PRO A 109 4.99 -5.77 -7.59
N THR A 110 4.33 -5.82 -8.76
CA THR A 110 2.87 -5.77 -8.87
C THR A 110 2.39 -6.86 -9.83
N THR A 111 1.09 -7.13 -9.88
CA THR A 111 0.52 -8.10 -10.81
C THR A 111 0.67 -7.67 -12.27
N ASN A 112 0.88 -6.38 -12.52
CA ASN A 112 1.07 -5.80 -13.86
C ASN A 112 2.54 -5.60 -14.23
N GLY A 113 3.47 -6.13 -13.45
CA GLY A 113 4.90 -5.95 -13.61
C GLY A 113 5.50 -5.12 -12.48
N TRP A 114 6.57 -4.40 -12.75
CA TRP A 114 7.23 -3.58 -11.74
C TRP A 114 6.58 -2.21 -11.64
N GLY A 115 6.16 -1.86 -10.42
CA GLY A 115 5.89 -0.48 -10.04
C GLY A 115 7.16 0.20 -9.52
N GLY A 116 7.17 1.52 -9.44
CA GLY A 116 8.33 2.23 -8.93
C GLY A 116 8.01 3.61 -8.41
N TRP A 117 8.86 4.07 -7.50
CA TRP A 117 8.81 5.43 -6.96
C TRP A 117 10.18 6.10 -7.09
N ASN A 118 10.15 7.34 -7.54
CA ASN A 118 11.31 8.22 -7.50
C ASN A 118 11.12 9.19 -6.33
N ILE A 119 11.91 9.00 -5.28
CA ILE A 119 11.74 9.71 -4.00
C ILE A 119 12.96 10.61 -3.77
N SER A 120 12.84 11.87 -4.13
CA SER A 120 13.94 12.83 -4.00
C SER A 120 14.43 13.00 -2.55
N GLN A 121 13.53 12.82 -1.57
CA GLN A 121 13.88 12.90 -0.15
C GLN A 121 14.87 11.81 0.30
N CYS A 122 14.96 10.70 -0.45
CA CYS A 122 15.88 9.61 -0.16
C CYS A 122 17.26 9.80 -0.79
N SER A 123 17.40 10.76 -1.71
CA SER A 123 18.67 11.10 -2.33
C SER A 123 19.58 11.74 -1.28
N VAL A 124 20.82 11.24 -1.18
CA VAL A 124 21.83 11.90 -0.35
C VAL A 124 22.31 13.13 -1.09
N LYS A 125 22.13 14.30 -0.50
CA LYS A 125 22.76 15.51 -1.00
C LYS A 125 24.20 15.54 -0.52
N ASP A 126 25.11 15.57 -1.47
CA ASP A 126 26.51 15.86 -1.16
C ASP A 126 26.63 17.34 -0.79
N ASP A 127 26.72 17.59 0.49
CA ASP A 127 27.01 18.92 1.00
C ASP A 127 28.54 19.13 1.11
#